data_0f895ea676f678306a8906033ba622cc
#
_entry.id   0f895ea676f678306a8906033ba622cc
#
_cell.length_a   1.000
_cell.length_b   1.000
_cell.length_c   1.000
_cell.angle_alpha   90.00
_cell.angle_beta   90.00
_cell.angle_gamma   90.00
#
_symmetry.space_group_name_H-M   'P 1'
#
loop_
_entity.id
_entity.type
_entity.pdbx_description
1 polymer ?
#
loop_
_entity_poly.entity_id
_entity_poly.type
_entity_poly.pdbx_seq_one_letter_code
_entity_poly.pdbx_strand_id
1 'polypeptide(L)'
;ERQVIASRYLFITAWNPPPGDTPRHLNDEAQERLHARLHTLGLAFHPALGCNNQGGMVEHGCLVLDATPEQADALAREFGQGGTLFWSADTPVRLRMMWPRPPQADGDPYTDWVGQ
;
A
#
# COMPACT_ATOMS: atom_id res chain seq x y z
N GLU A 1 11.13 -22.79 17.03
CA GLU A 1 10.57 -22.06 15.96
C GLU A 1 10.40 -20.57 16.26
N ARG A 2 10.77 -19.76 15.31
CA ARG A 2 10.81 -18.35 15.57
C ARG A 2 9.86 -17.59 14.66
N GLN A 3 9.06 -16.73 15.24
CA GLN A 3 8.23 -15.84 14.47
C GLN A 3 8.98 -14.56 14.19
N VAL A 4 8.84 -14.06 12.97
CA VAL A 4 9.33 -12.74 12.65
C VAL A 4 8.24 -11.75 13.05
N ILE A 5 8.58 -10.89 14.01
CA ILE A 5 7.63 -9.91 14.52
C ILE A 5 8.06 -8.55 14.01
N ALA A 6 7.22 -7.97 13.18
CA ALA A 6 7.45 -6.63 12.69
C ALA A 6 6.76 -5.63 13.62
N SER A 7 7.29 -4.42 13.69
CA SER A 7 6.67 -3.34 14.44
C SER A 7 5.63 -2.63 13.62
N ARG A 8 5.82 -2.56 12.33
CA ARG A 8 4.93 -1.84 11.42
C ARG A 8 4.62 -2.71 10.22
N TYR A 9 3.47 -2.47 9.63
CA TYR A 9 2.98 -3.23 8.48
C TYR A 9 2.43 -2.26 7.44
N LEU A 10 2.72 -2.56 6.18
CA LEU A 10 2.24 -1.77 5.06
C LEU A 10 1.70 -2.72 4.01
N PHE A 11 0.44 -2.54 3.60
CA PHE A 11 -0.05 -3.20 2.41
C PHE A 11 -0.07 -2.21 1.26
N ILE A 12 0.61 -2.53 0.18
CA ILE A 12 0.69 -1.70 -1.00
C ILE A 12 0.57 -2.59 -2.24
N THR A 13 -0.10 -2.06 -3.26
CA THR A 13 -0.16 -2.71 -4.55
C THR A 13 0.40 -1.77 -5.60
N ALA A 14 0.89 -2.31 -6.71
CA ALA A 14 1.28 -1.52 -7.88
C ALA A 14 0.28 -1.72 -9.02
N TRP A 15 -0.81 -2.45 -8.76
CA TRP A 15 -1.83 -2.76 -9.77
C TRP A 15 -2.79 -1.59 -9.93
N ASN A 16 -3.28 -1.43 -11.16
CA ASN A 16 -4.38 -0.52 -11.50
C ASN A 16 -4.17 0.89 -10.99
N PRO A 17 -3.01 1.51 -11.27
CA PRO A 17 -2.91 2.92 -10.92
C PRO A 17 -4.00 3.71 -11.66
N PRO A 18 -4.49 4.80 -11.09
CA PRO A 18 -5.54 5.58 -11.74
C PRO A 18 -5.19 5.89 -13.20
N PRO A 19 -6.18 5.81 -14.11
CA PRO A 19 -7.61 5.67 -13.86
C PRO A 19 -8.13 4.26 -13.59
N GLY A 20 -7.29 3.26 -13.54
CA GLY A 20 -7.73 1.98 -13.03
C GLY A 20 -7.95 0.87 -14.07
N ASP A 21 -7.74 1.17 -15.34
CA ASP A 21 -7.98 0.21 -16.40
C ASP A 21 -6.69 -0.36 -16.98
N THR A 22 -5.73 -0.66 -16.14
CA THR A 22 -4.43 -1.11 -16.59
C THR A 22 -4.50 -2.55 -17.08
N PRO A 23 -3.96 -2.85 -18.28
CA PRO A 23 -3.91 -4.23 -18.74
C PRO A 23 -3.11 -5.13 -17.82
N ARG A 24 -3.46 -6.42 -17.81
CA ARG A 24 -2.87 -7.38 -16.89
C ARG A 24 -1.35 -7.44 -17.02
N HIS A 25 -0.83 -7.41 -18.23
CA HIS A 25 0.63 -7.54 -18.38
C HIS A 25 1.39 -6.34 -17.80
N LEU A 26 0.77 -5.16 -17.85
CA LEU A 26 1.38 -3.98 -17.22
C LEU A 26 1.26 -4.03 -15.70
N ASN A 27 0.17 -4.58 -15.20
CA ASN A 27 0.02 -4.81 -13.76
C ASN A 27 1.09 -5.79 -13.27
N ASP A 28 1.33 -6.87 -14.01
CA ASP A 28 2.32 -7.86 -13.62
C ASP A 28 3.74 -7.26 -13.64
N GLU A 29 4.04 -6.44 -14.63
CA GLU A 29 5.33 -5.76 -14.68
C GLU A 29 5.50 -4.80 -13.51
N ALA A 30 4.42 -4.09 -13.17
CA ALA A 30 4.48 -3.17 -12.05
C ALA A 30 4.70 -3.92 -10.73
N GLN A 31 4.10 -5.09 -10.59
CA GLN A 31 4.31 -5.91 -9.40
C GLN A 31 5.76 -6.35 -9.28
N GLU A 32 6.37 -6.73 -10.40
CA GLU A 32 7.78 -7.10 -10.39
C GLU A 32 8.67 -5.91 -10.04
N ARG A 33 8.34 -4.73 -10.53
CA ARG A 33 9.09 -3.52 -10.16
C ARG A 33 8.95 -3.21 -8.68
N LEU A 34 7.77 -3.43 -8.13
CA LEU A 34 7.57 -3.22 -6.70
C LEU A 34 8.44 -4.17 -5.89
N HIS A 35 8.47 -5.46 -6.27
CA HIS A 35 9.33 -6.42 -5.60
C HIS A 35 10.80 -6.00 -5.66
N ALA A 36 11.24 -5.56 -6.82
CA ALA A 36 12.64 -5.14 -7.00
C ALA A 36 12.96 -3.92 -6.14
N ARG A 37 12.02 -2.98 -6.07
CA ARG A 37 12.23 -1.78 -5.26
C ARG A 37 12.32 -2.13 -3.78
N LEU A 38 11.48 -3.04 -3.31
CA LEU A 38 11.51 -3.45 -1.91
C LEU A 38 12.84 -4.14 -1.58
N HIS A 39 13.35 -4.97 -2.49
CA HIS A 39 14.66 -5.56 -2.32
C HIS A 39 15.74 -4.49 -2.23
N THR A 40 15.69 -3.50 -3.10
CA THR A 40 16.68 -2.43 -3.09
C THR A 40 16.66 -1.65 -1.78
N LEU A 41 15.48 -1.46 -1.21
CA LEU A 41 15.33 -0.74 0.04
C LEU A 41 15.67 -1.61 1.26
N GLY A 42 15.91 -2.90 1.06
CA GLY A 42 16.23 -3.78 2.16
C GLY A 42 15.03 -4.13 3.03
N LEU A 43 13.82 -4.00 2.49
CA LEU A 43 12.60 -4.26 3.25
C LEU A 43 12.15 -5.69 3.03
N ALA A 44 11.83 -6.39 4.12
CA ALA A 44 11.21 -7.71 4.03
C ALA A 44 9.75 -7.56 3.63
N PHE A 45 9.27 -8.48 2.80
CA PHE A 45 7.88 -8.43 2.37
C PHE A 45 7.39 -9.81 1.98
N HIS A 46 6.07 -9.95 1.94
CA HIS A 46 5.41 -11.15 1.44
C HIS A 46 4.40 -10.74 0.37
N PRO A 47 4.33 -11.48 -0.75
CA PRO A 47 3.24 -11.24 -1.70
C PRO A 47 1.90 -11.45 -1.01
N ALA A 48 0.94 -10.62 -1.36
CA ALA A 48 -0.37 -10.66 -0.74
C ALA A 48 -1.43 -10.27 -1.75
N LEU A 49 -2.68 -10.61 -1.45
CA LEU A 49 -3.82 -10.26 -2.29
C LEU A 49 -4.70 -9.29 -1.54
N GLY A 50 -5.13 -8.24 -2.23
CA GLY A 50 -6.11 -7.32 -1.70
C GLY A 50 -7.41 -7.43 -2.47
N CYS A 51 -8.52 -7.20 -1.80
CA CYS A 51 -9.84 -7.20 -2.42
C CYS A 51 -10.51 -5.87 -2.16
N ASN A 52 -11.33 -5.41 -3.12
CA ASN A 52 -12.09 -4.21 -2.86
C ASN A 52 -13.31 -4.56 -2.01
N ASN A 53 -14.00 -3.51 -1.54
CA ASN A 53 -15.11 -3.67 -0.61
C ASN A 53 -16.30 -4.37 -1.22
N GLN A 54 -16.42 -4.37 -2.53
CA GLN A 54 -17.52 -5.03 -3.20
C GLN A 54 -17.20 -6.48 -3.54
N GLY A 55 -16.01 -6.94 -3.15
CA GLY A 55 -15.63 -8.32 -3.37
C GLY A 55 -15.38 -8.68 -4.82
N GLY A 56 -15.35 -7.69 -5.69
CA GLY A 56 -15.26 -7.98 -7.10
C GLY A 56 -13.87 -7.98 -7.68
N MET A 57 -12.93 -7.33 -7.02
CA MET A 57 -11.61 -7.16 -7.63
C MET A 57 -10.54 -7.66 -6.69
N VAL A 58 -9.66 -8.49 -7.20
CA VAL A 58 -8.50 -8.99 -6.45
C VAL A 58 -7.26 -8.38 -7.10
N GLU A 59 -6.43 -7.76 -6.29
CA GLU A 59 -5.20 -7.15 -6.76
C GLU A 59 -4.01 -7.77 -6.04
N HIS A 60 -2.96 -8.06 -6.80
CA HIS A 60 -1.72 -8.52 -6.21
C HIS A 60 -0.99 -7.34 -5.60
N GLY A 61 -0.46 -7.53 -4.42
CA GLY A 61 0.31 -6.53 -3.73
C GLY A 61 1.33 -7.17 -2.82
N CYS A 62 1.81 -6.39 -1.87
CA CYS A 62 2.83 -6.84 -0.93
C CYS A 62 2.48 -6.39 0.47
N LEU A 63 2.65 -7.29 1.42
CA LEU A 63 2.68 -6.95 2.83
C LEU A 63 4.13 -6.68 3.19
N VAL A 64 4.44 -5.42 3.48
CA VAL A 64 5.80 -4.97 3.72
C VAL A 64 6.00 -4.79 5.21
N LEU A 65 7.11 -5.29 5.72
CA LEU A 65 7.38 -5.28 7.15
C LEU A 65 8.33 -4.13 7.47
N ASP A 66 7.99 -3.37 8.49
CA ASP A 66 8.82 -2.33 9.10
C ASP A 66 9.20 -1.17 8.18
N ALA A 67 8.40 -0.92 7.14
CA ALA A 67 8.59 0.30 6.37
C ALA A 67 8.22 1.51 7.22
N THR A 68 8.96 2.60 7.04
CA THR A 68 8.60 3.85 7.70
C THR A 68 7.44 4.52 6.95
N PRO A 69 6.71 5.44 7.60
CA PRO A 69 5.68 6.18 6.87
C PRO A 69 6.23 6.91 5.64
N GLU A 70 7.44 7.44 5.73
CA GLU A 70 8.06 8.12 4.60
C GLU A 70 8.32 7.16 3.44
N GLN A 71 8.76 5.94 3.76
CA GLN A 71 8.95 4.92 2.72
C GLN A 71 7.62 4.52 2.11
N ALA A 72 6.59 4.36 2.93
CA ALA A 72 5.27 4.01 2.43
C ALA A 72 4.76 5.06 1.45
N ASP A 73 4.91 6.32 1.79
CA ASP A 73 4.43 7.41 0.93
C ASP A 73 5.23 7.50 -0.36
N ALA A 74 6.55 7.32 -0.27
CA ALA A 74 7.40 7.35 -1.47
C ALA A 74 7.05 6.22 -2.42
N LEU A 75 6.80 5.02 -1.88
CA LEU A 75 6.39 3.89 -2.70
C LEU A 75 5.02 4.12 -3.35
N ALA A 76 4.08 4.67 -2.59
CA ALA A 76 2.76 4.97 -3.15
C ALA A 76 2.87 5.94 -4.33
N ARG A 77 3.70 6.97 -4.19
CA ARG A 77 3.89 7.93 -5.27
C ARG A 77 4.58 7.29 -6.47
N GLU A 78 5.60 6.49 -6.20
CA GLU A 78 6.36 5.86 -7.29
C GLU A 78 5.47 4.96 -8.13
N PHE A 79 4.55 4.24 -7.50
CA PHE A 79 3.70 3.27 -8.19
C PHE A 79 2.31 3.80 -8.49
N GLY A 80 2.09 5.10 -8.31
CA GLY A 80 0.86 5.74 -8.72
C GLY A 80 -0.35 5.34 -7.90
N GLN A 81 -0.15 4.92 -6.66
CA GLN A 81 -1.25 4.46 -5.82
C GLN A 81 -1.83 5.62 -5.03
N GLY A 82 -3.15 5.70 -5.00
CA GLY A 82 -3.82 6.75 -4.25
C GLY A 82 -3.83 6.51 -2.76
N GLY A 83 -3.68 5.25 -2.31
CA GLY A 83 -3.68 4.95 -0.91
C GLY A 83 -3.00 3.66 -0.58
N THR A 84 -2.60 3.52 0.67
CA THR A 84 -2.01 2.30 1.21
C THR A 84 -2.64 2.02 2.56
N LEU A 85 -2.51 0.79 3.03
CA LEU A 85 -2.92 0.43 4.39
C LEU A 85 -1.66 0.33 5.25
N PHE A 86 -1.68 1.01 6.38
CA PHE A 86 -0.51 1.12 7.23
C PHE A 86 -0.94 0.99 8.69
N TRP A 87 -0.20 0.19 9.44
CA TRP A 87 -0.51 0.02 10.86
C TRP A 87 0.72 -0.50 11.59
N SER A 88 0.64 -0.45 12.92
CA SER A 88 1.65 -1.06 13.77
C SER A 88 1.00 -2.12 14.64
N ALA A 89 1.82 -2.84 15.39
CA ALA A 89 1.31 -3.93 16.24
C ALA A 89 0.29 -3.43 17.25
N ASP A 90 0.39 -2.17 17.65
CA ASP A 90 -0.45 -1.61 18.72
C ASP A 90 -1.56 -0.71 18.21
N THR A 91 -1.70 -0.54 16.90
CA THR A 91 -2.66 0.41 16.35
C THR A 91 -3.56 -0.27 15.33
N PRO A 92 -4.77 0.26 15.13
CA PRO A 92 -5.61 -0.27 14.06
C PRO A 92 -5.05 0.05 12.69
N VAL A 93 -5.54 -0.67 11.69
CA VAL A 93 -5.17 -0.40 10.30
C VAL A 93 -5.66 0.98 9.94
N ARG A 94 -4.78 1.76 9.32
CA ARG A 94 -5.11 3.10 8.86
C ARG A 94 -4.89 3.18 7.36
N LEU A 95 -5.78 3.91 6.70
CA LEU A 95 -5.67 4.18 5.28
C LEU A 95 -4.87 5.47 5.11
N ARG A 96 -3.75 5.41 4.38
CA ARG A 96 -2.96 6.60 4.08
C ARG A 96 -3.26 7.02 2.65
N MET A 97 -3.91 8.19 2.52
CA MET A 97 -4.31 8.72 1.21
C MET A 97 -3.31 9.75 0.76
N MET A 98 -2.90 9.63 -0.49
CA MET A 98 -1.89 10.50 -1.07
C MET A 98 -2.47 11.77 -1.66
N TRP A 99 -3.79 11.92 -1.55
CA TRP A 99 -4.49 13.12 -2.04
C TRP A 99 -4.80 14.05 -0.90
N PRO A 100 -5.04 15.34 -1.19
CA PRO A 100 -5.52 16.26 -0.16
C PRO A 100 -6.89 15.82 0.34
N ARG A 101 -7.16 16.09 1.59
CA ARG A 101 -8.46 15.76 2.18
C ARG A 101 -9.57 16.54 1.45
N PRO A 102 -10.60 15.84 0.93
CA PRO A 102 -11.71 16.53 0.30
C PRO A 102 -12.49 17.35 1.34
N PRO A 103 -13.10 18.46 0.93
CA PRO A 103 -13.87 19.27 1.89
C PRO A 103 -15.01 18.52 2.56
N GLN A 104 -15.60 17.53 1.87
CA GLN A 104 -16.71 16.76 2.42
C GLN A 104 -16.28 15.64 3.33
N ALA A 105 -14.98 15.34 3.42
CA ALA A 105 -14.52 14.25 4.23
C ALA A 105 -14.64 14.63 5.70
N ASP A 106 -15.43 13.89 6.42
CA ASP A 106 -15.49 14.06 7.86
C ASP A 106 -14.30 13.37 8.49
N GLY A 107 -14.08 13.64 9.74
CA GLY A 107 -12.92 13.12 10.44
C GLY A 107 -12.98 11.63 10.65
N ASP A 108 -12.76 10.86 9.60
CA ASP A 108 -12.60 9.43 9.72
C ASP A 108 -11.35 9.15 10.55
N PRO A 109 -11.49 8.52 11.73
CA PRO A 109 -10.34 8.34 12.61
C PRO A 109 -9.30 7.37 12.05
N TYR A 110 -9.62 6.64 10.97
CA TYR A 110 -8.71 5.63 10.44
C TYR A 110 -8.11 6.02 9.10
N THR A 111 -8.27 7.28 8.68
CA THR A 111 -7.71 7.76 7.42
C THR A 111 -6.74 8.89 7.69
N ASP A 112 -5.53 8.78 7.14
CA ASP A 112 -4.52 9.82 7.18
C ASP A 112 -4.42 10.43 5.79
N TRP A 113 -4.60 11.76 5.71
CA TRP A 113 -4.52 12.49 4.46
C TRP A 113 -3.12 13.08 4.34
N VAL A 114 -2.29 12.43 3.54
CA VAL A 114 -0.88 12.75 3.43
C VAL A 114 -0.63 13.79 2.34
N GLY A 115 -1.48 13.82 1.31
CA GLY A 115 -1.37 14.78 0.24
C GLY A 115 -1.71 16.20 0.71
N GLN A 116 -1.11 17.20 0.05
CA GLN A 116 -1.34 18.59 0.41
C GLN A 116 -2.00 19.34 -0.72
#